data_a8dd3d78fe089afec3f72917a7ca199a
#
_entry.id   a8dd3d78fe089afec3f72917a7ca199a
#
_cell.length_a   1.000
_cell.length_b   1.000
_cell.length_c   1.000
_cell.angle_alpha   90.00
_cell.angle_beta   90.00
_cell.angle_gamma   90.00
#
_symmetry.space_group_name_H-M   'P 1'
#
loop_
_entity.id
_entity.type
_entity.pdbx_description
1 polymer ?
#
loop_
_entity_poly.entity_id
_entity_poly.type
_entity_poly.pdbx_seq_one_letter_code
_entity_poly.pdbx_strand_id
1 'polypeptide(L)'
;MINLRDTPWRVPTTMLKMNIRLATLIDLPAINEIYNQAVRKRFCTADLEEISMKEREKWFTFHDPNKYPVFVFEENNEILGWMCYSPYRQGRRALQTAVEVSYYLHENHQDKGIGSLLMDFAIKQATNYNAKHLFAILLEPNIASIKLLEKYGFERWACLPNIANIDGKWCSHVYYGREVN
;
A
#
# COMPACT_ATOMS: atom_id res chain seq x y z
N MET A 1 25.93 24.93 51.72
CA MET A 1 26.36 24.48 50.36
C MET A 1 25.30 23.49 49.90
N ILE A 2 24.35 23.95 49.11
CA ILE A 2 23.29 23.14 48.53
C ILE A 2 23.76 22.62 47.18
N ASN A 3 23.83 21.31 47.02
CA ASN A 3 24.35 20.64 45.84
C ASN A 3 23.26 20.64 44.77
N LEU A 4 23.44 21.46 43.73
CA LEU A 4 22.51 21.60 42.59
C LEU A 4 22.78 20.53 41.51
N ARG A 5 22.63 19.26 41.84
CA ARG A 5 22.74 18.16 40.89
C ARG A 5 21.66 17.14 41.13
N ASP A 6 20.38 17.48 40.94
CA ASP A 6 19.32 16.50 40.75
C ASP A 6 18.07 17.19 40.24
N THR A 7 18.06 17.52 38.96
CA THR A 7 16.84 17.78 38.22
C THR A 7 16.65 16.66 37.20
N PRO A 8 15.75 15.72 37.44
CA PRO A 8 15.43 14.71 36.44
C PRO A 8 14.44 15.28 35.43
N TRP A 9 14.88 16.12 34.52
CA TRP A 9 14.15 16.36 33.29
C TRP A 9 14.44 15.16 32.36
N ARG A 10 13.85 14.01 32.68
CA ARG A 10 13.64 12.98 31.70
C ARG A 10 12.52 13.48 30.78
N VAL A 11 12.89 14.06 29.64
CA VAL A 11 12.01 14.12 28.49
C VAL A 11 11.55 12.66 28.28
N PRO A 12 10.24 12.38 28.30
CA PRO A 12 9.76 11.06 27.90
C PRO A 12 10.23 10.91 26.46
N THR A 13 11.21 10.05 26.21
CA THR A 13 11.48 9.52 24.90
C THR A 13 10.28 8.65 24.56
N THR A 14 9.19 9.28 24.15
CA THR A 14 8.13 8.60 23.43
C THR A 14 8.80 8.11 22.16
N MET A 15 9.29 6.87 22.19
CA MET A 15 9.72 6.19 20.99
C MET A 15 8.53 6.28 20.04
N LEU A 16 8.67 7.05 18.98
CA LEU A 16 7.75 7.08 17.86
C LEU A 16 7.53 5.62 17.45
N LYS A 17 6.40 5.06 17.83
CA LYS A 17 6.09 3.65 17.59
C LYS A 17 5.60 3.54 16.15
N MET A 18 6.53 3.39 15.23
CA MET A 18 6.23 3.04 13.83
C MET A 18 6.01 1.54 13.77
N ASN A 19 4.88 1.12 13.24
CA ASN A 19 4.52 -0.29 13.15
C ASN A 19 3.80 -0.61 11.85
N ILE A 20 4.15 -1.75 11.24
CA ILE A 20 3.34 -2.36 10.18
C ILE A 20 2.69 -3.59 10.78
N ARG A 21 1.37 -3.63 10.79
CA ARG A 21 0.57 -4.72 11.37
C ARG A 21 -0.58 -5.11 10.45
N LEU A 22 -1.14 -6.28 10.69
CA LEU A 22 -2.40 -6.68 10.05
C LEU A 22 -3.49 -5.65 10.37
N ALA A 23 -4.27 -5.34 9.33
CA ALA A 23 -5.44 -4.50 9.48
C ALA A 23 -6.58 -5.24 10.18
N THR A 24 -7.40 -4.51 10.89
CA THR A 24 -8.63 -4.96 11.54
C THR A 24 -9.82 -4.12 11.06
N LEU A 25 -11.03 -4.51 11.43
CA LEU A 25 -12.24 -3.76 11.06
C LEU A 25 -12.22 -2.29 11.55
N ILE A 26 -11.54 -2.02 12.67
CA ILE A 26 -11.42 -0.66 13.23
C ILE A 26 -10.61 0.26 12.30
N ASP A 27 -9.70 -0.29 11.49
CA ASP A 27 -8.84 0.47 10.59
C ASP A 27 -9.54 0.87 9.28
N LEU A 28 -10.69 0.25 8.98
CA LEU A 28 -11.37 0.45 7.68
C LEU A 28 -11.73 1.90 7.37
N PRO A 29 -12.16 2.75 8.31
CA PRO A 29 -12.40 4.16 8.02
C PRO A 29 -11.16 4.88 7.49
N ALA A 30 -10.00 4.65 8.12
CA ALA A 30 -8.73 5.25 7.69
C ALA A 30 -8.25 4.66 6.34
N ILE A 31 -8.34 3.34 6.16
CA ILE A 31 -8.03 2.66 4.90
C ILE A 31 -8.88 3.24 3.76
N ASN A 32 -10.18 3.41 4.01
CA ASN A 32 -11.12 3.94 3.00
C ASN A 32 -10.81 5.40 2.65
N GLU A 33 -10.58 6.24 3.66
CA GLU A 33 -10.23 7.64 3.43
C GLU A 33 -8.93 7.78 2.63
N ILE A 34 -7.87 7.05 3.00
CA ILE A 34 -6.59 7.06 2.27
C ILE A 34 -6.78 6.62 0.81
N TYR A 35 -7.62 5.63 0.56
CA TYR A 35 -7.95 5.21 -0.81
C TYR A 35 -8.73 6.28 -1.58
N ASN A 36 -9.73 6.89 -0.95
CA ASN A 36 -10.54 7.92 -1.58
C ASN A 36 -9.74 9.20 -1.88
N GLN A 37 -8.71 9.52 -1.08
CA GLN A 37 -7.71 10.54 -1.44
C GLN A 37 -7.01 10.19 -2.76
N ALA A 38 -6.67 8.91 -2.99
CA ALA A 38 -6.07 8.46 -4.24
C ALA A 38 -7.07 8.55 -5.42
N VAL A 39 -8.35 8.24 -5.21
CA VAL A 39 -9.43 8.42 -6.20
C VAL A 39 -9.54 9.89 -6.60
N ARG A 40 -9.58 10.78 -5.64
CA ARG A 40 -9.65 12.25 -5.89
C ARG A 40 -8.45 12.78 -6.70
N LYS A 41 -7.28 12.17 -6.57
CA LYS A 41 -6.06 12.52 -7.35
C LYS A 41 -6.09 12.08 -8.81
N ARG A 42 -7.06 11.27 -9.22
CA ARG A 42 -7.35 10.84 -10.61
C ARG A 42 -6.30 9.95 -11.30
N PHE A 43 -5.07 9.88 -10.88
CA PHE A 43 -4.04 9.06 -11.53
C PHE A 43 -3.41 7.99 -10.62
N CYS A 44 -3.86 7.91 -9.37
CA CYS A 44 -3.34 6.94 -8.41
C CYS A 44 -4.12 5.62 -8.41
N THR A 45 -5.32 5.60 -8.96
CA THR A 45 -6.19 4.43 -9.15
C THR A 45 -7.02 4.61 -10.41
N ALA A 46 -7.59 3.51 -10.91
CA ALA A 46 -8.53 3.54 -12.03
C ALA A 46 -9.99 3.77 -11.60
N ASP A 47 -10.29 3.82 -10.30
CA ASP A 47 -11.62 4.17 -9.82
C ASP A 47 -11.89 5.65 -10.02
N LEU A 48 -13.08 5.98 -10.54
CA LEU A 48 -13.52 7.35 -10.80
C LEU A 48 -14.36 7.92 -9.67
N GLU A 49 -15.02 7.05 -8.91
CA GLU A 49 -15.91 7.38 -7.80
C GLU A 49 -15.31 6.91 -6.47
N GLU A 50 -15.58 7.65 -5.41
CA GLU A 50 -15.16 7.27 -4.07
C GLU A 50 -15.86 5.98 -3.62
N ILE A 51 -15.12 5.12 -2.95
CA ILE A 51 -15.62 3.86 -2.41
C ILE A 51 -16.36 4.11 -1.10
N SER A 52 -17.60 3.65 -1.00
CA SER A 52 -18.37 3.72 0.24
C SER A 52 -17.84 2.77 1.30
N MET A 53 -18.12 3.03 2.58
CA MET A 53 -17.75 2.13 3.67
C MET A 53 -18.31 0.72 3.50
N LYS A 54 -19.54 0.58 2.99
CA LYS A 54 -20.17 -0.72 2.72
C LYS A 54 -19.42 -1.52 1.66
N GLU A 55 -18.90 -0.87 0.63
CA GLU A 55 -18.06 -1.51 -0.38
C GLU A 55 -16.69 -1.86 0.18
N ARG A 56 -16.09 -0.99 1.01
CA ARG A 56 -14.83 -1.26 1.70
C ARG A 56 -14.92 -2.45 2.65
N GLU A 57 -15.99 -2.58 3.40
CA GLU A 57 -16.25 -3.73 4.27
C GLU A 57 -16.34 -5.02 3.47
N LYS A 58 -17.08 -5.02 2.34
CA LYS A 58 -17.14 -6.17 1.44
C LYS A 58 -15.77 -6.52 0.88
N TRP A 59 -15.02 -5.53 0.40
CA TRP A 59 -13.66 -5.72 -0.09
C TRP A 59 -12.77 -6.35 0.98
N PHE A 60 -12.84 -5.89 2.22
CA PHE A 60 -12.04 -6.42 3.32
C PHE A 60 -12.37 -7.87 3.64
N THR A 61 -13.65 -8.27 3.57
CA THR A 61 -14.05 -9.66 3.82
C THR A 61 -13.51 -10.66 2.79
N PHE A 62 -13.12 -10.20 1.58
CA PHE A 62 -12.45 -11.05 0.58
C PHE A 62 -10.95 -11.20 0.82
N HIS A 63 -10.37 -10.39 1.71
CA HIS A 63 -8.97 -10.44 2.06
C HIS A 63 -8.74 -11.38 3.24
N ASP A 64 -8.53 -12.67 2.92
CA ASP A 64 -8.13 -13.66 3.93
C ASP A 64 -6.75 -13.29 4.50
N PRO A 65 -6.64 -13.01 5.81
CA PRO A 65 -5.38 -12.58 6.44
C PRO A 65 -4.27 -13.63 6.35
N ASN A 66 -4.61 -14.91 6.08
CA ASN A 66 -3.63 -15.98 5.93
C ASN A 66 -3.12 -16.13 4.47
N LYS A 67 -3.78 -15.47 3.52
CA LYS A 67 -3.44 -15.63 2.09
C LYS A 67 -3.25 -14.31 1.37
N TYR A 68 -4.16 -13.38 1.57
CA TYR A 68 -4.16 -12.06 0.94
C TYR A 68 -4.38 -10.98 2.01
N PRO A 69 -3.43 -10.80 2.93
CA PRO A 69 -3.57 -9.87 4.03
C PRO A 69 -3.64 -8.42 3.59
N VAL A 70 -4.29 -7.62 4.43
CA VAL A 70 -4.20 -6.17 4.42
C VAL A 70 -3.34 -5.75 5.60
N PHE A 71 -2.36 -4.90 5.37
CA PHE A 71 -1.50 -4.33 6.41
C PHE A 71 -1.66 -2.82 6.46
N VAL A 72 -1.58 -2.26 7.65
CA VAL A 72 -1.54 -0.81 7.88
C VAL A 72 -0.17 -0.39 8.41
N PHE A 73 0.28 0.78 7.98
CA PHE A 73 1.40 1.49 8.59
C PHE A 73 0.83 2.48 9.59
N GLU A 74 1.15 2.26 10.85
CA GLU A 74 0.69 3.05 11.99
C GLU A 74 1.85 3.80 12.63
N GLU A 75 1.66 5.09 12.89
CA GLU A 75 2.57 5.92 13.67
C GLU A 75 1.75 6.73 14.66
N ASN A 76 2.10 6.67 15.96
CA ASN A 76 1.41 7.40 17.04
C ASN A 76 -0.11 7.16 17.10
N ASN A 77 -0.57 5.94 16.85
CA ASN A 77 -1.98 5.52 16.75
C ASN A 77 -2.76 6.16 15.57
N GLU A 78 -2.07 6.67 14.58
CA GLU A 78 -2.64 7.17 13.34
C GLU A 78 -2.22 6.27 12.16
N ILE A 79 -3.15 5.89 11.30
CA ILE A 79 -2.88 5.13 10.08
C ILE A 79 -2.46 6.10 8.98
N LEU A 80 -1.20 6.00 8.56
CA LEU A 80 -0.60 6.88 7.56
C LEU A 80 -0.47 6.24 6.18
N GLY A 81 -0.74 4.95 6.08
CA GLY A 81 -0.72 4.20 4.83
C GLY A 81 -1.13 2.76 5.04
N TRP A 82 -1.38 2.07 3.95
CA TRP A 82 -1.71 0.66 3.97
C TRP A 82 -1.23 -0.04 2.69
N MET A 83 -1.10 -1.35 2.75
CA MET A 83 -0.85 -2.21 1.61
C MET A 83 -1.67 -3.48 1.70
N CYS A 84 -1.92 -4.13 0.58
CA CYS A 84 -2.50 -5.46 0.58
C CYS A 84 -1.90 -6.33 -0.52
N TYR A 85 -2.11 -7.65 -0.37
CA TYR A 85 -1.97 -8.59 -1.45
C TYR A 85 -3.34 -8.94 -2.02
N SER A 86 -3.38 -9.20 -3.32
CA SER A 86 -4.56 -9.70 -4.02
C SER A 86 -4.15 -10.76 -5.04
N PRO A 87 -5.04 -11.70 -5.40
CA PRO A 87 -4.72 -12.66 -6.45
C PRO A 87 -4.61 -11.94 -7.80
N TYR A 88 -3.52 -12.14 -8.54
CA TYR A 88 -3.39 -11.60 -9.90
C TYR A 88 -4.57 -12.01 -10.80
N ARG A 89 -4.98 -13.27 -10.73
CA ARG A 89 -6.15 -13.82 -11.46
C ARG A 89 -6.88 -14.80 -10.58
N GLN A 90 -7.96 -14.35 -9.96
CA GLN A 90 -8.78 -15.20 -9.10
C GLN A 90 -9.30 -16.44 -9.86
N GLY A 91 -9.28 -17.60 -9.21
CA GLY A 91 -9.75 -18.86 -9.76
C GLY A 91 -8.82 -19.55 -10.77
N ARG A 92 -7.68 -18.94 -11.14
CA ARG A 92 -6.69 -19.55 -12.03
C ARG A 92 -5.57 -20.21 -11.23
N ARG A 93 -5.71 -21.52 -10.95
CA ARG A 93 -4.82 -22.28 -10.03
C ARG A 93 -3.34 -22.24 -10.44
N ALA A 94 -3.03 -22.24 -11.74
CA ALA A 94 -1.65 -22.12 -12.25
C ALA A 94 -1.00 -20.77 -11.94
N LEU A 95 -1.78 -19.73 -11.62
CA LEU A 95 -1.33 -18.37 -11.31
C LEU A 95 -1.44 -18.04 -9.81
N GLN A 96 -1.67 -19.02 -8.94
CA GLN A 96 -1.92 -18.78 -7.51
C GLN A 96 -0.71 -18.20 -6.74
N THR A 97 0.50 -18.29 -7.30
CA THR A 97 1.73 -17.72 -6.73
C THR A 97 2.08 -16.35 -7.32
N ALA A 98 1.25 -15.87 -8.26
CA ALA A 98 1.33 -14.53 -8.80
C ALA A 98 0.37 -13.62 -8.01
N VAL A 99 0.92 -12.65 -7.30
CA VAL A 99 0.21 -11.83 -6.33
C VAL A 99 0.36 -10.36 -6.69
N GLU A 100 -0.75 -9.65 -6.73
CA GLU A 100 -0.75 -8.20 -6.87
C GLU A 100 -0.49 -7.55 -5.50
N VAL A 101 0.41 -6.58 -5.46
CA VAL A 101 0.64 -5.71 -4.31
C VAL A 101 0.09 -4.33 -4.62
N SER A 102 -0.85 -3.87 -3.80
CA SER A 102 -1.37 -2.50 -3.83
C SER A 102 -0.96 -1.77 -2.54
N TYR A 103 -0.63 -0.49 -2.65
CA TYR A 103 -0.29 0.35 -1.50
C TYR A 103 -0.76 1.78 -1.71
N TYR A 104 -1.17 2.42 -0.63
CA TYR A 104 -1.68 3.78 -0.61
C TYR A 104 -1.20 4.51 0.63
N LEU A 105 -0.91 5.80 0.47
CA LEU A 105 -0.39 6.66 1.54
C LEU A 105 -1.33 7.84 1.75
N HIS A 106 -1.52 8.19 3.01
CA HIS A 106 -2.22 9.42 3.37
C HIS A 106 -1.54 10.62 2.71
N GLU A 107 -2.31 11.50 2.08
CA GLU A 107 -1.78 12.58 1.24
C GLU A 107 -0.82 13.52 1.96
N ASN A 108 -1.01 13.79 3.25
CA ASN A 108 -0.15 14.63 4.07
C ASN A 108 1.14 13.91 4.54
N HIS A 109 1.29 12.62 4.23
CA HIS A 109 2.40 11.79 4.67
C HIS A 109 3.18 11.15 3.51
N GLN A 110 2.98 11.65 2.28
CA GLN A 110 3.79 11.29 1.13
C GLN A 110 5.20 11.88 1.24
N ASP A 111 6.14 11.35 0.48
CA ASP A 111 7.55 11.77 0.43
C ASP A 111 8.34 11.68 1.76
N LYS A 112 7.77 10.99 2.78
CA LYS A 112 8.41 10.75 4.09
C LYS A 112 9.02 9.35 4.22
N GLY A 113 9.16 8.61 3.11
CA GLY A 113 9.75 7.28 3.10
C GLY A 113 8.80 6.13 3.44
N ILE A 114 7.54 6.40 3.83
CA ILE A 114 6.55 5.36 4.21
C ILE A 114 6.31 4.38 3.06
N GLY A 115 6.20 4.84 1.82
CA GLY A 115 6.05 3.96 0.65
C GLY A 115 7.22 2.98 0.50
N SER A 116 8.45 3.43 0.80
CA SER A 116 9.64 2.57 0.82
C SER A 116 9.57 1.52 1.92
N LEU A 117 9.08 1.88 3.11
CA LEU A 117 8.92 0.94 4.22
C LEU A 117 7.86 -0.12 3.90
N LEU A 118 6.71 0.28 3.35
CA LEU A 118 5.64 -0.64 2.93
C LEU A 118 6.11 -1.57 1.81
N MET A 119 6.84 -1.07 0.82
CA MET A 119 7.34 -1.89 -0.28
C MET A 119 8.42 -2.89 0.18
N ASP A 120 9.36 -2.46 1.02
CA ASP A 120 10.36 -3.34 1.62
C ASP A 120 9.69 -4.46 2.46
N PHE A 121 8.70 -4.09 3.26
CA PHE A 121 7.89 -5.03 4.03
C PHE A 121 7.14 -6.00 3.12
N ALA A 122 6.47 -5.50 2.07
CA ALA A 122 5.75 -6.34 1.11
C ALA A 122 6.67 -7.39 0.47
N ILE A 123 7.86 -6.99 0.03
CA ILE A 123 8.81 -7.92 -0.59
C ILE A 123 9.28 -8.99 0.41
N LYS A 124 9.62 -8.59 1.65
CA LYS A 124 10.09 -9.51 2.69
C LYS A 124 9.01 -10.49 3.16
N GLN A 125 7.75 -10.08 3.14
CA GLN A 125 6.62 -10.92 3.57
C GLN A 125 6.08 -11.82 2.45
N ALA A 126 6.38 -11.55 1.19
CA ALA A 126 5.76 -12.20 0.03
C ALA A 126 5.81 -13.74 0.09
N THR A 127 6.95 -14.31 0.45
CA THR A 127 7.12 -15.78 0.54
C THR A 127 6.29 -16.41 1.65
N ASN A 128 6.03 -15.69 2.74
CA ASN A 128 5.17 -16.16 3.83
C ASN A 128 3.71 -16.34 3.36
N TYR A 129 3.32 -15.67 2.29
CA TYR A 129 2.00 -15.76 1.64
C TYR A 129 2.05 -16.50 0.31
N ASN A 130 3.06 -17.37 0.12
CA ASN A 130 3.23 -18.22 -1.06
C ASN A 130 3.33 -17.44 -2.39
N ALA A 131 3.74 -16.18 -2.35
CA ALA A 131 4.01 -15.40 -3.55
C ALA A 131 5.41 -15.73 -4.10
N LYS A 132 5.50 -16.02 -5.39
CA LYS A 132 6.75 -16.13 -6.15
C LYS A 132 6.96 -14.94 -7.09
N HIS A 133 5.89 -14.27 -7.44
CA HIS A 133 5.90 -13.09 -8.29
C HIS A 133 4.99 -12.04 -7.67
N LEU A 134 5.52 -10.84 -7.50
CA LEU A 134 4.74 -9.66 -7.14
C LEU A 134 4.46 -8.82 -8.38
N PHE A 135 3.20 -8.42 -8.53
CA PHE A 135 2.77 -7.48 -9.54
C PHE A 135 2.30 -6.19 -8.88
N ALA A 136 2.57 -5.07 -9.54
CA ALA A 136 1.91 -3.80 -9.26
C ALA A 136 1.31 -3.29 -10.56
N ILE A 137 0.03 -2.98 -10.54
CA ILE A 137 -0.74 -2.57 -11.72
C ILE A 137 -1.19 -1.13 -11.49
N LEU A 138 -0.82 -0.23 -12.40
CA LEU A 138 -1.03 1.20 -12.19
C LEU A 138 -1.24 1.96 -13.50
N LEU A 139 -1.78 3.17 -13.38
CA LEU A 139 -1.88 4.10 -14.49
C LEU A 139 -0.50 4.72 -14.78
N GLU A 140 -0.13 4.81 -16.05
CA GLU A 140 1.18 5.34 -16.49
C GLU A 140 1.51 6.75 -15.97
N PRO A 141 0.55 7.68 -15.76
CA PRO A 141 0.83 8.97 -15.13
C PRO A 141 1.26 8.93 -13.67
N ASN A 142 1.14 7.79 -12.98
CA ASN A 142 1.56 7.64 -11.58
C ASN A 142 3.09 7.46 -11.47
N ILE A 143 3.84 8.48 -11.86
CA ILE A 143 5.30 8.48 -11.92
C ILE A 143 5.95 8.20 -10.56
N ALA A 144 5.34 8.68 -9.46
CA ALA A 144 5.87 8.46 -8.13
C ALA A 144 5.90 6.97 -7.76
N SER A 145 4.80 6.25 -8.04
CA SER A 145 4.74 4.80 -7.83
C SER A 145 5.67 4.04 -8.77
N ILE A 146 5.79 4.44 -10.05
CA ILE A 146 6.72 3.83 -11.01
C ILE A 146 8.14 3.90 -10.47
N LYS A 147 8.60 5.09 -10.07
CA LYS A 147 9.97 5.28 -9.51
C LYS A 147 10.20 4.45 -8.26
N LEU A 148 9.18 4.32 -7.39
CA LEU A 148 9.29 3.49 -6.20
C LEU A 148 9.42 2.01 -6.58
N LEU A 149 8.62 1.51 -7.52
CA LEU A 149 8.68 0.13 -7.98
C LEU A 149 10.04 -0.20 -8.61
N GLU A 150 10.52 0.64 -9.51
CA GLU A 150 11.84 0.49 -10.16
C GLU A 150 12.99 0.49 -9.13
N LYS A 151 12.94 1.37 -8.12
CA LYS A 151 13.89 1.38 -7.00
C LYS A 151 13.94 0.04 -6.26
N TYR A 152 12.83 -0.68 -6.19
CA TYR A 152 12.72 -1.99 -5.54
C TYR A 152 12.84 -3.17 -6.50
N GLY A 153 13.37 -2.93 -7.70
CA GLY A 153 13.68 -3.99 -8.68
C GLY A 153 12.46 -4.58 -9.38
N PHE A 154 11.34 -3.85 -9.41
CA PHE A 154 10.25 -4.20 -10.31
C PHE A 154 10.60 -3.73 -11.71
N GLU A 155 10.28 -4.55 -12.69
CA GLU A 155 10.48 -4.27 -14.11
C GLU A 155 9.12 -4.11 -14.81
N ARG A 156 9.05 -3.30 -15.83
CA ARG A 156 7.84 -3.13 -16.64
C ARG A 156 7.64 -4.36 -17.51
N TRP A 157 6.70 -5.21 -17.12
CA TRP A 157 6.41 -6.45 -17.84
C TRP A 157 5.35 -6.28 -18.94
N ALA A 158 4.43 -5.31 -18.80
CA ALA A 158 3.43 -5.03 -19.83
C ALA A 158 2.97 -3.58 -19.83
N CYS A 159 2.41 -3.17 -20.97
CA CYS A 159 1.70 -1.91 -21.17
C CYS A 159 0.47 -2.16 -22.02
N LEU A 160 -0.68 -1.73 -21.53
CA LEU A 160 -1.93 -1.67 -22.28
C LEU A 160 -2.14 -0.21 -22.70
N PRO A 161 -1.84 0.15 -23.96
CA PRO A 161 -1.81 1.54 -24.38
C PRO A 161 -3.22 2.14 -24.42
N ASN A 162 -3.38 3.33 -23.85
CA ASN A 162 -4.59 4.15 -23.93
C ASN A 162 -5.89 3.39 -23.63
N ILE A 163 -5.89 2.54 -22.60
CA ILE A 163 -7.05 1.73 -22.22
C ILE A 163 -7.90 2.36 -21.12
N ALA A 164 -7.31 3.22 -20.28
CA ALA A 164 -8.01 3.89 -19.20
C ALA A 164 -8.43 5.31 -19.60
N ASN A 165 -9.69 5.64 -19.39
CA ASN A 165 -10.22 6.99 -19.63
C ASN A 165 -10.51 7.63 -18.26
N ILE A 166 -9.71 8.63 -17.90
CA ILE A 166 -9.88 9.40 -16.67
C ILE A 166 -10.35 10.81 -17.04
N ASP A 167 -11.64 11.07 -16.81
CA ASP A 167 -12.28 12.37 -17.12
C ASP A 167 -12.01 12.87 -18.56
N GLY A 168 -12.11 11.98 -19.53
CA GLY A 168 -11.88 12.28 -20.96
C GLY A 168 -10.43 12.23 -21.40
N LYS A 169 -9.49 11.99 -20.50
CA LYS A 169 -8.06 11.80 -20.83
C LYS A 169 -7.72 10.31 -20.86
N TRP A 170 -7.24 9.85 -22.00
CA TRP A 170 -6.79 8.46 -22.16
C TRP A 170 -5.36 8.28 -21.67
N CYS A 171 -5.11 7.22 -20.93
CA CYS A 171 -3.78 6.85 -20.48
C CYS A 171 -3.55 5.33 -20.52
N SER A 172 -2.30 4.94 -20.52
CA SER A 172 -1.91 3.53 -20.51
C SER A 172 -2.03 2.94 -19.12
N HIS A 173 -2.33 1.65 -19.06
CA HIS A 173 -2.30 0.83 -17.87
C HIS A 173 -1.06 -0.06 -17.92
N VAL A 174 -0.18 0.06 -16.95
CA VAL A 174 1.13 -0.59 -16.93
C VAL A 174 1.23 -1.61 -15.82
N TYR A 175 1.94 -2.69 -16.12
CA TYR A 175 2.17 -3.81 -15.23
C TYR A 175 3.65 -3.85 -14.89
N TYR A 176 3.97 -3.66 -13.64
CA TYR A 176 5.30 -3.85 -13.10
C TYR A 176 5.35 -5.16 -12.32
N GLY A 177 6.41 -5.92 -12.47
CA GLY A 177 6.54 -7.20 -11.80
C GLY A 177 7.96 -7.48 -11.35
N ARG A 178 8.09 -8.35 -10.35
CA ARG A 178 9.36 -8.91 -9.90
C ARG A 178 9.18 -10.31 -9.36
N GLU A 179 10.23 -11.11 -9.48
CA GLU A 179 10.35 -12.37 -8.75
C GLU A 179 10.73 -12.10 -7.30
N VAL A 180 10.22 -12.94 -6.41
CA VAL A 180 10.57 -12.96 -4.98
C VAL A 180 11.02 -14.37 -4.61
N ASN A 181 12.19 -14.44 -3.98
CA ASN A 181 12.87 -15.68 -3.56
C ASN A 181 12.83 -15.81 -2.05
#